data_a925185a6889bf05d359cef50965638d
#
_entry.id   a925185a6889bf05d359cef50965638d
#
_cell.length_a   1.000
_cell.length_b   1.000
_cell.length_c   1.000
_cell.angle_alpha   90.00
_cell.angle_beta   90.00
_cell.angle_gamma   90.00
#
_symmetry.space_group_name_H-M   'P 1'
#
loop_
_entity.id
_entity.type
_entity.pdbx_description
1 polymer ?
#
loop_
_entity_poly.entity_id
_entity_poly.type
_entity_poly.pdbx_seq_one_letter_code
_entity_poly.pdbx_strand_id
1 'polypeptide(L)'
;SIAAVALAAAGVLSARSVMQAPAPGEGEKKLIDLKSDLMGPVAPGDSVVFLVGNFAAQHNGAVITCDSAVRYSDMRIEFFGNVLINKNTTYIYGDRAEYDGDVNEARVYSDIIKVVDGDATLYTYKFLFNTKSNVGEFDDGGVMLNRENLLESVRGYYYADTKELIAVDRVEMRNDEYELKGDSVVYDMTTDNAFFFEHTNIWNKDGDYLYADRGAYDKLDTLYI
;
A
#
# COMPACT_ATOMS: atom_id res chain seq x y z
N SER A 1 30.49 8.14 28.69
CA SER A 1 31.05 9.16 27.77
C SER A 1 30.47 8.93 26.39
N ILE A 2 29.52 9.76 26.03
CA ILE A 2 28.82 9.75 24.77
C ILE A 2 29.76 10.42 23.74
N ALA A 3 30.18 9.70 22.71
CA ALA A 3 30.89 10.25 21.56
C ALA A 3 29.90 10.44 20.41
N ALA A 4 29.51 11.69 20.15
CA ALA A 4 28.78 12.07 18.97
C ALA A 4 29.74 12.08 17.77
N VAL A 5 29.48 11.23 16.78
CA VAL A 5 30.17 11.27 15.49
C VAL A 5 29.35 12.12 14.53
N ALA A 6 29.80 13.35 14.30
CA ALA A 6 29.29 14.20 13.24
C ALA A 6 30.05 13.86 11.95
N LEU A 7 29.36 13.27 10.96
CA LEU A 7 29.91 13.10 9.61
C LEU A 7 29.66 14.38 8.81
N ALA A 8 30.70 15.15 8.60
CA ALA A 8 30.73 16.24 7.62
C ALA A 8 31.12 15.64 6.25
N ALA A 9 30.18 15.59 5.31
CA ALA A 9 30.48 15.24 3.93
C ALA A 9 30.91 16.51 3.16
N ALA A 10 32.20 16.64 2.92
CA ALA A 10 32.72 17.64 2.00
C ALA A 10 32.54 17.16 0.54
N GLY A 11 31.72 17.88 -0.23
CA GLY A 11 31.50 17.59 -1.63
C GLY A 11 32.71 17.94 -2.49
N VAL A 12 33.19 16.97 -3.26
CA VAL A 12 34.05 17.20 -4.40
C VAL A 12 33.19 17.19 -5.65
N LEU A 13 32.96 18.39 -6.22
CA LEU A 13 32.35 18.52 -7.55
C LEU A 13 33.42 18.13 -8.58
N SER A 14 33.34 16.93 -9.13
CA SER A 14 33.99 16.60 -10.41
C SER A 14 32.95 16.76 -11.51
N ALA A 15 33.15 17.75 -12.36
CA ALA A 15 32.39 17.93 -13.59
C ALA A 15 32.66 16.75 -14.53
N ARG A 16 31.79 15.74 -14.50
CA ARG A 16 31.70 14.77 -15.59
C ARG A 16 30.62 15.26 -16.55
N SER A 17 31.05 15.41 -17.84
CA SER A 17 30.17 15.64 -18.97
C SER A 17 29.00 14.63 -18.88
N VAL A 18 27.81 15.13 -18.61
CA VAL A 18 26.58 14.37 -18.70
C VAL A 18 26.37 14.08 -20.18
N MET A 19 26.71 12.88 -20.63
CA MET A 19 26.13 12.35 -21.86
C MET A 19 24.61 12.33 -21.60
N GLN A 20 23.92 13.24 -22.27
CA GLN A 20 22.46 13.30 -22.27
C GLN A 20 21.97 11.96 -22.81
N ALA A 21 21.45 11.12 -21.94
CA ALA A 21 20.72 9.93 -22.37
C ALA A 21 19.64 10.39 -23.35
N PRO A 22 19.40 9.67 -24.47
CA PRO A 22 18.27 9.99 -25.34
C PRO A 22 17.04 10.06 -24.48
N ALA A 23 16.21 11.10 -24.71
CA ALA A 23 14.90 11.21 -24.09
C ALA A 23 14.20 9.86 -24.21
N PRO A 24 13.57 9.30 -23.14
CA PRO A 24 12.81 8.09 -23.28
C PRO A 24 11.79 8.36 -24.38
N GLY A 25 11.89 7.62 -25.50
CA GLY A 25 10.88 7.61 -26.52
C GLY A 25 9.56 7.33 -25.79
N GLU A 26 8.47 7.97 -26.20
CA GLU A 26 7.13 7.67 -25.72
C GLU A 26 6.99 6.15 -25.76
N GLY A 27 7.15 5.51 -24.59
CA GLY A 27 7.04 4.07 -24.49
C GLY A 27 5.63 3.73 -24.93
N GLU A 28 5.50 2.80 -25.87
CA GLU A 28 4.22 2.27 -26.31
C GLU A 28 3.34 2.09 -25.07
N LYS A 29 2.19 2.81 -25.04
CA LYS A 29 1.23 2.73 -23.95
C LYS A 29 0.80 1.28 -23.83
N LYS A 30 1.23 0.60 -22.79
CA LYS A 30 0.95 -0.80 -22.60
C LYS A 30 -0.53 -0.91 -22.29
N LEU A 31 -1.29 -1.45 -23.25
CA LEU A 31 -2.73 -1.63 -23.10
C LEU A 31 -3.04 -2.64 -22.00
N ILE A 32 -4.24 -2.55 -21.45
CA ILE A 32 -4.77 -3.54 -20.51
C ILE A 32 -5.16 -4.78 -21.30
N ASP A 33 -4.53 -5.91 -21.01
CA ASP A 33 -4.91 -7.21 -21.59
C ASP A 33 -6.16 -7.73 -20.87
N LEU A 34 -7.21 -8.10 -21.62
CA LEU A 34 -8.50 -8.54 -21.11
C LEU A 34 -8.84 -9.95 -21.58
N LYS A 35 -9.45 -10.73 -20.67
CA LYS A 35 -10.04 -12.04 -20.95
C LYS A 35 -11.42 -12.13 -20.32
N SER A 36 -12.43 -12.64 -21.04
CA SER A 36 -13.76 -12.97 -20.53
C SER A 36 -14.43 -14.02 -21.40
N ASP A 37 -15.45 -14.70 -20.89
CA ASP A 37 -16.24 -15.65 -21.68
C ASP A 37 -17.19 -14.95 -22.64
N LEU A 38 -17.77 -13.82 -22.21
CA LEU A 38 -18.69 -13.01 -23.01
C LEU A 38 -18.24 -11.54 -22.99
N MET A 39 -18.31 -10.90 -24.14
CA MET A 39 -18.02 -9.47 -24.32
C MET A 39 -19.02 -8.90 -25.35
N GLY A 40 -19.55 -7.72 -25.04
CA GLY A 40 -20.45 -7.03 -25.97
C GLY A 40 -20.69 -5.59 -25.62
N PRO A 41 -21.20 -4.75 -26.51
CA PRO A 41 -21.55 -3.38 -26.22
C PRO A 41 -22.70 -3.34 -25.19
N VAL A 42 -22.71 -2.33 -24.32
CA VAL A 42 -23.78 -2.12 -23.32
C VAL A 42 -25.10 -1.81 -24.00
N ALA A 43 -25.06 -1.02 -25.10
CA ALA A 43 -26.17 -0.83 -26.03
C ALA A 43 -25.67 -0.86 -27.47
N PRO A 44 -26.55 -1.14 -28.48
CA PRO A 44 -26.14 -1.17 -29.85
C PRO A 44 -25.47 0.15 -30.30
N GLY A 45 -24.22 0.05 -30.75
CA GLY A 45 -23.42 1.21 -31.17
C GLY A 45 -22.61 1.90 -30.09
N ASP A 46 -22.68 1.45 -28.80
CA ASP A 46 -21.87 1.97 -27.73
C ASP A 46 -20.40 1.53 -27.86
N SER A 47 -19.51 2.45 -27.45
CA SER A 47 -18.08 2.13 -27.22
C SER A 47 -17.84 1.50 -25.84
N VAL A 48 -18.82 1.57 -24.92
CA VAL A 48 -18.76 0.94 -23.60
C VAL A 48 -19.10 -0.54 -23.74
N VAL A 49 -18.24 -1.38 -23.17
CA VAL A 49 -18.31 -2.83 -23.32
C VAL A 49 -18.49 -3.50 -21.96
N PHE A 50 -19.47 -4.40 -21.86
CA PHE A 50 -19.57 -5.31 -20.72
C PHE A 50 -18.76 -6.59 -20.96
N LEU A 51 -18.23 -7.17 -19.88
CA LEU A 51 -17.45 -8.40 -19.88
C LEU A 51 -17.95 -9.28 -18.72
N VAL A 52 -18.25 -10.52 -18.99
CA VAL A 52 -18.84 -11.45 -18.00
C VAL A 52 -18.23 -12.84 -18.13
N GLY A 53 -18.02 -13.49 -17.01
CA GLY A 53 -17.56 -14.88 -16.90
C GLY A 53 -16.05 -15.01 -17.05
N ASN A 54 -15.42 -15.67 -16.08
CA ASN A 54 -13.97 -15.91 -16.01
C ASN A 54 -13.12 -14.67 -16.36
N PHE A 55 -13.60 -13.50 -15.88
CA PHE A 55 -12.98 -12.23 -16.23
C PHE A 55 -11.60 -12.10 -15.59
N ALA A 56 -10.64 -11.64 -16.39
CA ALA A 56 -9.32 -11.24 -15.93
C ALA A 56 -8.80 -10.05 -16.76
N ALA A 57 -8.24 -9.05 -16.07
CA ALA A 57 -7.50 -7.94 -16.65
C ALA A 57 -6.05 -8.00 -16.17
N GLN A 58 -5.10 -7.73 -17.07
CA GLN A 58 -3.69 -7.67 -16.72
C GLN A 58 -3.07 -6.36 -17.20
N HIS A 59 -2.41 -5.64 -16.29
CA HIS A 59 -1.68 -4.42 -16.60
C HIS A 59 -0.53 -4.21 -15.61
N ASN A 60 0.66 -3.84 -16.10
CA ASN A 60 1.85 -3.57 -15.28
C ASN A 60 2.19 -4.68 -14.26
N GLY A 61 1.90 -5.94 -14.63
CA GLY A 61 2.13 -7.10 -13.76
C GLY A 61 1.09 -7.26 -12.63
N ALA A 62 0.08 -6.39 -12.55
CA ALA A 62 -1.10 -6.64 -11.74
C ALA A 62 -2.12 -7.46 -12.54
N VAL A 63 -2.81 -8.38 -11.86
CA VAL A 63 -3.92 -9.15 -12.39
C VAL A 63 -5.16 -8.85 -11.56
N ILE A 64 -6.26 -8.49 -12.22
CA ILE A 64 -7.55 -8.21 -11.59
C ILE A 64 -8.56 -9.22 -12.08
N THR A 65 -9.22 -9.93 -11.17
CA THR A 65 -10.31 -10.85 -11.47
C THR A 65 -11.59 -10.43 -10.77
N CYS A 66 -12.75 -10.72 -11.35
CA CYS A 66 -14.07 -10.40 -10.79
C CYS A 66 -15.17 -11.20 -11.49
N ASP A 67 -16.42 -11.04 -11.05
CA ASP A 67 -17.57 -11.69 -11.70
C ASP A 67 -17.93 -11.04 -13.03
N SER A 68 -17.86 -9.70 -13.10
CA SER A 68 -18.16 -8.93 -14.30
C SER A 68 -17.43 -7.60 -14.31
N ALA A 69 -17.28 -7.01 -15.50
CA ALA A 69 -16.63 -5.73 -15.67
C ALA A 69 -17.31 -4.89 -16.76
N VAL A 70 -17.11 -3.58 -16.69
CA VAL A 70 -17.49 -2.62 -17.71
C VAL A 70 -16.25 -1.83 -18.14
N ARG A 71 -15.92 -1.92 -19.42
CA ARG A 71 -14.82 -1.15 -20.01
C ARG A 71 -15.38 0.11 -20.68
N TYR A 72 -14.95 1.27 -20.22
CA TYR A 72 -15.33 2.58 -20.76
C TYR A 72 -14.36 3.08 -21.83
N SER A 73 -13.09 2.68 -21.74
CA SER A 73 -12.03 2.96 -22.70
C SER A 73 -10.95 1.89 -22.61
N ASP A 74 -9.92 1.98 -23.44
CA ASP A 74 -8.82 1.02 -23.41
C ASP A 74 -8.04 1.02 -22.09
N MET A 75 -8.17 2.10 -21.28
CA MET A 75 -7.45 2.26 -20.01
C MET A 75 -8.36 2.42 -18.79
N ARG A 76 -9.71 2.42 -18.95
CA ARG A 76 -10.66 2.61 -17.83
C ARG A 76 -11.67 1.48 -17.75
N ILE A 77 -11.64 0.78 -16.62
CA ILE A 77 -12.48 -0.41 -16.37
C ILE A 77 -13.05 -0.34 -14.96
N GLU A 78 -14.32 -0.68 -14.82
CA GLU A 78 -14.96 -0.97 -13.53
C GLU A 78 -15.18 -2.48 -13.38
N PHE A 79 -14.95 -2.99 -12.18
CA PHE A 79 -15.04 -4.38 -11.80
C PHE A 79 -16.11 -4.58 -10.75
N PHE A 80 -16.91 -5.63 -10.85
CA PHE A 80 -18.05 -5.91 -10.00
C PHE A 80 -18.08 -7.37 -9.55
N GLY A 81 -18.28 -7.56 -8.26
CA GLY A 81 -18.43 -8.86 -7.61
C GLY A 81 -17.11 -9.61 -7.43
N ASN A 82 -16.81 -10.05 -6.23
CA ASN A 82 -15.65 -10.87 -5.90
C ASN A 82 -14.33 -10.34 -6.49
N VAL A 83 -14.12 -9.04 -6.39
CA VAL A 83 -12.92 -8.40 -6.95
C VAL A 83 -11.68 -8.86 -6.21
N LEU A 84 -10.71 -9.37 -6.94
CA LEU A 84 -9.38 -9.68 -6.45
C LEU A 84 -8.34 -9.01 -7.33
N ILE A 85 -7.52 -8.16 -6.73
CA ILE A 85 -6.32 -7.58 -7.36
C ILE A 85 -5.11 -8.30 -6.79
N ASN A 86 -4.33 -8.92 -7.66
CA ASN A 86 -3.06 -9.53 -7.30
C ASN A 86 -1.90 -8.79 -7.95
N LYS A 87 -0.94 -8.41 -7.14
CA LYS A 87 0.33 -7.85 -7.60
C LYS A 87 1.47 -8.43 -6.75
N ASN A 88 2.35 -9.22 -7.37
CA ASN A 88 3.42 -9.94 -6.67
C ASN A 88 2.86 -10.79 -5.50
N THR A 89 3.24 -10.45 -4.27
CA THR A 89 2.78 -11.11 -3.04
C THR A 89 1.56 -10.45 -2.41
N THR A 90 1.11 -9.32 -2.96
CA THR A 90 -0.02 -8.54 -2.43
C THR A 90 -1.33 -8.99 -3.09
N TYR A 91 -2.34 -9.25 -2.27
CA TYR A 91 -3.70 -9.64 -2.67
C TYR A 91 -4.70 -8.67 -2.04
N ILE A 92 -5.51 -8.01 -2.86
CA ILE A 92 -6.50 -7.03 -2.42
C ILE A 92 -7.89 -7.55 -2.80
N TYR A 93 -8.76 -7.70 -1.79
CA TYR A 93 -10.12 -8.23 -1.92
C TYR A 93 -11.13 -7.12 -1.68
N GLY A 94 -12.13 -7.01 -2.56
CA GLY A 94 -13.24 -6.08 -2.45
C GLY A 94 -14.45 -6.52 -3.26
N ASP A 95 -15.53 -5.72 -3.21
CA ASP A 95 -16.78 -6.01 -3.92
C ASP A 95 -16.84 -5.30 -5.28
N ARG A 96 -16.19 -4.14 -5.37
CA ARG A 96 -16.10 -3.33 -6.59
C ARG A 96 -14.73 -2.67 -6.67
N ALA A 97 -14.23 -2.44 -7.87
CA ALA A 97 -13.06 -1.61 -8.09
C ALA A 97 -13.20 -0.78 -9.38
N GLU A 98 -12.51 0.34 -9.41
CA GLU A 98 -12.30 1.17 -10.59
C GLU A 98 -10.79 1.17 -10.89
N TYR A 99 -10.42 0.90 -12.13
CA TYR A 99 -9.03 0.96 -12.57
C TYR A 99 -8.86 2.01 -13.66
N ASP A 100 -7.89 2.88 -13.46
CA ASP A 100 -7.42 3.83 -14.46
C ASP A 100 -5.95 3.50 -14.81
N GLY A 101 -5.74 2.90 -15.96
CA GLY A 101 -4.43 2.49 -16.44
C GLY A 101 -3.56 3.67 -16.88
N ASP A 102 -4.13 4.85 -17.13
CA ASP A 102 -3.37 6.06 -17.49
C ASP A 102 -2.54 6.55 -16.30
N VAL A 103 -3.07 6.41 -15.08
CA VAL A 103 -2.41 6.77 -13.81
C VAL A 103 -1.98 5.54 -13.01
N ASN A 104 -2.31 4.33 -13.46
CA ASN A 104 -2.00 3.05 -12.82
C ASN A 104 -2.68 2.86 -11.45
N GLU A 105 -3.87 3.42 -11.26
CA GLU A 105 -4.58 3.41 -9.98
C GLU A 105 -5.78 2.48 -9.99
N ALA A 106 -5.87 1.65 -8.95
CA ALA A 106 -7.04 0.85 -8.61
C ALA A 106 -7.69 1.41 -7.34
N ARG A 107 -8.94 1.85 -7.42
CA ARG A 107 -9.76 2.24 -6.28
C ARG A 107 -10.68 1.09 -5.92
N VAL A 108 -10.56 0.58 -4.71
CA VAL A 108 -11.31 -0.57 -4.23
C VAL A 108 -12.39 -0.13 -3.26
N TYR A 109 -13.55 -0.75 -3.36
CA TYR A 109 -14.73 -0.47 -2.55
C TYR A 109 -15.31 -1.78 -2.02
N SER A 110 -15.64 -1.81 -0.73
CA SER A 110 -16.32 -2.89 -0.02
C SER A 110 -16.75 -2.38 1.34
N ASP A 111 -17.64 -3.09 2.02
CA ASP A 111 -17.93 -2.83 3.44
C ASP A 111 -16.65 -2.98 4.28
N ILE A 112 -15.82 -3.96 3.94
CA ILE A 112 -14.47 -4.14 4.48
C ILE A 112 -13.56 -4.65 3.36
N ILE A 113 -12.55 -3.87 3.02
CA ILE A 113 -11.49 -4.26 2.10
C ILE A 113 -10.44 -5.01 2.89
N LYS A 114 -9.96 -6.12 2.34
CA LYS A 114 -8.89 -6.92 2.93
C LYS A 114 -7.68 -6.91 2.00
N VAL A 115 -6.52 -6.48 2.51
CA VAL A 115 -5.23 -6.55 1.82
C VAL A 115 -4.35 -7.56 2.54
N VAL A 116 -3.85 -8.55 1.82
CA VAL A 116 -2.99 -9.62 2.37
C VAL A 116 -1.64 -9.57 1.68
N ASP A 117 -0.57 -9.59 2.46
CA ASP A 117 0.79 -9.68 1.96
C ASP A 117 1.69 -10.45 2.94
N GLY A 118 1.96 -11.72 2.63
CA GLY A 118 2.66 -12.62 3.54
C GLY A 118 1.88 -12.83 4.84
N ASP A 119 2.52 -12.54 5.97
CA ASP A 119 1.92 -12.64 7.31
C ASP A 119 1.04 -11.43 7.66
N ALA A 120 1.14 -10.34 6.89
CA ALA A 120 0.41 -9.12 7.16
C ALA A 120 -0.98 -9.13 6.50
N THR A 121 -1.96 -8.60 7.23
CA THR A 121 -3.31 -8.35 6.72
C THR A 121 -3.78 -6.98 7.17
N LEU A 122 -4.11 -6.11 6.20
CA LEU A 122 -4.73 -4.81 6.43
C LEU A 122 -6.22 -4.89 6.14
N TYR A 123 -7.04 -4.38 7.05
CA TYR A 123 -8.47 -4.16 6.87
C TYR A 123 -8.75 -2.66 6.84
N THR A 124 -9.54 -2.21 5.85
CA THR A 124 -9.91 -0.79 5.70
C THR A 124 -11.24 -0.65 4.95
N TYR A 125 -11.79 0.55 4.89
CA TYR A 125 -13.06 0.84 4.21
C TYR A 125 -12.87 1.40 2.80
N LYS A 126 -11.74 2.05 2.53
CA LYS A 126 -11.35 2.59 1.23
C LYS A 126 -9.87 2.31 0.99
N PHE A 127 -9.54 1.88 -0.20
CA PHE A 127 -8.16 1.58 -0.55
C PHE A 127 -7.87 2.01 -1.99
N LEU A 128 -6.87 2.85 -2.15
CA LEU A 128 -6.29 3.23 -3.43
C LEU A 128 -4.96 2.50 -3.58
N PHE A 129 -4.79 1.75 -4.67
CA PHE A 129 -3.55 1.02 -4.94
C PHE A 129 -2.95 1.45 -6.27
N ASN A 130 -1.73 1.96 -6.27
CA ASN A 130 -1.00 2.26 -7.49
C ASN A 130 -0.18 1.03 -7.93
N THR A 131 -0.59 0.43 -9.05
CA THR A 131 0.00 -0.82 -9.56
C THR A 131 1.40 -0.65 -10.15
N LYS A 132 1.87 0.58 -10.37
CA LYS A 132 3.21 0.87 -10.87
C LYS A 132 4.21 1.10 -9.73
N SER A 133 3.83 1.89 -8.73
CA SER A 133 4.68 2.16 -7.56
C SER A 133 4.54 1.12 -6.46
N ASN A 134 3.55 0.21 -6.53
CA ASN A 134 3.20 -0.77 -5.50
C ASN A 134 2.90 -0.13 -4.13
N VAL A 135 2.29 1.06 -4.16
CA VAL A 135 1.88 1.79 -2.94
C VAL A 135 0.37 1.76 -2.81
N GLY A 136 -0.09 1.38 -1.62
CA GLY A 136 -1.49 1.44 -1.21
C GLY A 136 -1.73 2.59 -0.24
N GLU A 137 -2.92 3.21 -0.30
CA GLU A 137 -3.32 4.31 0.58
C GLU A 137 -4.71 4.05 1.14
N PHE A 138 -4.91 4.38 2.43
CA PHE A 138 -6.22 4.42 3.06
C PHE A 138 -6.36 5.70 3.91
N ASP A 139 -7.57 6.24 4.00
CA ASP A 139 -7.87 7.52 4.66
C ASP A 139 -9.12 7.51 5.54
N ASP A 140 -9.74 6.36 5.72
CA ASP A 140 -11.01 6.21 6.47
C ASP A 140 -10.92 5.08 7.50
N GLY A 141 -9.80 4.99 8.18
CA GLY A 141 -9.47 3.97 9.16
C GLY A 141 -8.85 2.72 8.54
N GLY A 142 -7.87 2.17 9.24
CA GLY A 142 -7.21 0.92 8.88
C GLY A 142 -6.72 0.18 10.11
N VAL A 143 -6.82 -1.15 10.05
CA VAL A 143 -6.33 -2.08 11.07
C VAL A 143 -5.38 -3.05 10.39
N MET A 144 -4.11 -3.00 10.75
CA MET A 144 -3.09 -3.93 10.30
C MET A 144 -2.83 -4.99 11.36
N LEU A 145 -2.89 -6.24 10.94
CA LEU A 145 -2.44 -7.39 11.71
C LEU A 145 -1.17 -7.95 11.05
N ASN A 146 -0.10 -8.08 11.80
CA ASN A 146 1.12 -8.75 11.36
C ASN A 146 1.65 -9.61 12.49
N ARG A 147 1.54 -10.91 12.36
CA ARG A 147 1.85 -11.88 13.44
C ARG A 147 1.11 -11.52 14.72
N GLU A 148 1.85 -11.13 15.80
CA GLU A 148 1.32 -10.72 17.10
C GLU A 148 1.03 -9.21 17.20
N ASN A 149 1.46 -8.42 16.19
CA ASN A 149 1.29 -6.99 16.21
C ASN A 149 -0.05 -6.57 15.61
N LEU A 150 -0.76 -5.70 16.29
CA LEU A 150 -1.94 -5.00 15.79
C LEU A 150 -1.63 -3.51 15.76
N LEU A 151 -1.84 -2.88 14.59
CA LEU A 151 -1.66 -1.45 14.38
C LEU A 151 -2.95 -0.87 13.81
N GLU A 152 -3.44 0.20 14.42
CA GLU A 152 -4.63 0.93 14.01
C GLU A 152 -4.27 2.39 13.71
N SER A 153 -4.87 3.00 12.67
CA SER A 153 -4.71 4.41 12.35
C SER A 153 -5.87 4.92 11.51
N VAL A 154 -6.01 6.25 11.42
CA VAL A 154 -7.02 6.86 10.54
C VAL A 154 -6.57 6.81 9.09
N ARG A 155 -5.30 7.11 8.82
CA ARG A 155 -4.71 7.12 7.49
C ARG A 155 -3.44 6.29 7.46
N GLY A 156 -3.09 5.78 6.30
CA GLY A 156 -1.82 5.10 6.13
C GLY A 156 -1.42 4.89 4.68
N TYR A 157 -0.12 4.64 4.53
CA TYR A 157 0.53 4.34 3.26
C TYR A 157 1.24 3.00 3.38
N TYR A 158 0.81 2.05 2.59
CA TYR A 158 1.38 0.72 2.55
C TYR A 158 2.31 0.58 1.36
N TYR A 159 3.59 0.33 1.61
CA TYR A 159 4.64 0.13 0.62
C TYR A 159 4.90 -1.36 0.43
N ALA A 160 4.31 -1.96 -0.60
CA ALA A 160 4.36 -3.41 -0.82
C ALA A 160 5.77 -3.92 -1.14
N ASP A 161 6.62 -3.11 -1.76
CA ASP A 161 7.98 -3.52 -2.14
C ASP A 161 8.93 -3.57 -0.93
N THR A 162 8.81 -2.63 0.01
CA THR A 162 9.64 -2.57 1.23
C THR A 162 9.01 -3.26 2.43
N LYS A 163 7.73 -3.62 2.35
CA LYS A 163 6.94 -4.19 3.46
C LYS A 163 6.85 -3.22 4.64
N GLU A 164 6.65 -1.95 4.36
CA GLU A 164 6.49 -0.90 5.35
C GLU A 164 5.07 -0.35 5.35
N LEU A 165 4.56 -0.03 6.54
CA LEU A 165 3.35 0.74 6.74
C LEU A 165 3.69 2.05 7.44
N ILE A 166 3.37 3.18 6.81
CA ILE A 166 3.36 4.49 7.46
C ILE A 166 1.94 4.74 7.94
N ALA A 167 1.73 4.67 9.25
CA ALA A 167 0.47 4.92 9.90
C ALA A 167 0.44 6.36 10.44
N VAL A 168 -0.66 7.07 10.20
CA VAL A 168 -0.79 8.49 10.53
C VAL A 168 -2.17 8.76 11.14
N ASP A 169 -2.22 9.69 12.06
CA ASP A 169 -3.36 10.14 12.83
C ASP A 169 -3.94 9.06 13.76
N ARG A 170 -3.85 9.34 15.05
CA ARG A 170 -4.37 8.50 16.12
C ARG A 170 -3.88 7.05 16.00
N VAL A 171 -2.57 6.91 15.89
CA VAL A 171 -1.95 5.59 15.75
C VAL A 171 -1.98 4.88 17.09
N GLU A 172 -2.52 3.67 17.11
CA GLU A 172 -2.42 2.72 18.22
C GLU A 172 -1.73 1.46 17.72
N MET A 173 -0.62 1.08 18.34
CA MET A 173 0.07 -0.17 18.06
C MET A 173 0.21 -0.97 19.34
N ARG A 174 -0.10 -2.27 19.28
CA ARG A 174 -0.04 -3.16 20.44
C ARG A 174 0.35 -4.58 20.07
N ASN A 175 1.02 -5.22 21.01
CA ASN A 175 1.25 -6.66 21.09
C ASN A 175 1.22 -7.11 22.56
N ASP A 176 1.67 -8.33 22.86
CA ASP A 176 1.65 -8.85 24.23
C ASP A 176 2.64 -8.15 25.18
N GLU A 177 3.62 -7.41 24.66
CA GLU A 177 4.68 -6.77 25.44
C GLU A 177 4.50 -5.26 25.57
N TYR A 178 3.93 -4.59 24.55
CA TYR A 178 3.83 -3.13 24.48
C TYR A 178 2.52 -2.64 23.89
N GLU A 179 2.08 -1.49 24.39
CA GLU A 179 1.07 -0.64 23.80
C GLU A 179 1.67 0.74 23.53
N LEU A 180 1.51 1.24 22.29
CA LEU A 180 2.00 2.54 21.83
C LEU A 180 0.82 3.35 21.30
N LYS A 181 0.72 4.63 21.68
CA LYS A 181 -0.24 5.59 21.14
C LYS A 181 0.48 6.86 20.73
N GLY A 182 0.32 7.27 19.48
CA GLY A 182 0.99 8.42 18.92
C GLY A 182 0.32 8.98 17.68
N ASP A 183 0.96 9.95 17.04
CA ASP A 183 0.45 10.60 15.84
C ASP A 183 0.93 9.93 14.56
N SER A 184 2.15 9.40 14.56
CA SER A 184 2.70 8.71 13.39
C SER A 184 3.69 7.60 13.76
N VAL A 185 3.59 6.49 13.02
CA VAL A 185 4.45 5.31 13.16
C VAL A 185 4.84 4.80 11.78
N VAL A 186 6.12 4.53 11.59
CA VAL A 186 6.62 3.73 10.47
C VAL A 186 6.89 2.33 10.98
N TYR A 187 6.16 1.35 10.46
CA TYR A 187 6.25 -0.04 10.89
C TYR A 187 6.84 -0.91 9.76
N ASP A 188 7.98 -1.53 10.02
CA ASP A 188 8.59 -2.54 9.15
C ASP A 188 8.02 -3.92 9.49
N MET A 189 7.17 -4.44 8.62
CA MET A 189 6.50 -5.73 8.79
C MET A 189 7.43 -6.94 8.65
N THR A 190 8.65 -6.74 8.13
CA THR A 190 9.64 -7.81 7.97
C THR A 190 10.39 -8.07 9.27
N THR A 191 10.80 -6.99 9.93
CA THR A 191 11.60 -7.02 11.18
C THR A 191 10.77 -6.89 12.44
N ASP A 192 9.49 -6.48 12.32
CA ASP A 192 8.60 -6.05 13.39
C ASP A 192 9.09 -4.80 14.14
N ASN A 193 9.96 -4.01 13.51
CA ASN A 193 10.45 -2.77 14.07
C ASN A 193 9.46 -1.62 13.82
N ALA A 194 9.30 -0.75 14.81
CA ALA A 194 8.48 0.44 14.71
C ALA A 194 9.29 1.70 15.05
N PHE A 195 9.20 2.70 14.18
CA PHE A 195 9.76 4.04 14.43
C PHE A 195 8.60 4.99 14.65
N PHE A 196 8.62 5.72 15.74
CA PHE A 196 7.57 6.67 16.09
C PHE A 196 8.10 8.11 16.14
N PHE A 197 7.20 9.02 15.80
CA PHE A 197 7.47 10.45 15.69
C PHE A 197 6.35 11.21 16.37
N GLU A 198 6.72 12.26 17.13
CA GLU A 198 5.83 13.16 17.84
C GLU A 198 4.96 12.49 18.92
N HIS A 199 4.86 13.10 20.06
CA HIS A 199 3.91 12.87 21.17
C HIS A 199 3.48 11.40 21.38
N THR A 200 4.45 10.50 21.50
CA THR A 200 4.17 9.07 21.64
C THR A 200 4.16 8.63 23.09
N ASN A 201 3.12 7.95 23.49
CA ASN A 201 2.93 7.33 24.79
C ASN A 201 3.13 5.82 24.64
N ILE A 202 3.92 5.22 25.52
CA ILE A 202 4.26 3.79 25.46
C ILE A 202 4.09 3.20 26.85
N TRP A 203 3.44 2.04 26.89
CA TRP A 203 3.32 1.21 28.09
C TRP A 203 3.88 -0.18 27.81
N ASN A 204 4.60 -0.75 28.76
CA ASN A 204 4.94 -2.16 28.70
C ASN A 204 3.91 -3.01 29.46
N LYS A 205 4.01 -4.34 29.36
CA LYS A 205 3.14 -5.29 30.06
C LYS A 205 3.19 -5.20 31.59
N ASP A 206 4.30 -4.66 32.16
CA ASP A 206 4.50 -4.49 33.61
C ASP A 206 3.88 -3.18 34.12
N GLY A 207 3.36 -2.34 33.21
CA GLY A 207 2.71 -1.07 33.50
C GLY A 207 3.67 0.11 33.59
N ASP A 208 4.93 -0.07 33.21
CA ASP A 208 5.85 1.05 33.09
C ASP A 208 5.42 1.94 31.93
N TYR A 209 5.55 3.24 32.13
CA TYR A 209 5.13 4.25 31.19
C TYR A 209 6.31 5.10 30.72
N LEU A 210 6.33 5.37 29.42
CA LEU A 210 7.28 6.26 28.77
C LEU A 210 6.54 7.24 27.85
N TYR A 211 6.95 8.50 27.88
CA TYR A 211 6.59 9.51 26.89
C TYR A 211 7.82 9.92 26.12
N ALA A 212 7.72 9.97 24.79
CA ALA A 212 8.82 10.41 23.94
C ALA A 212 8.29 11.07 22.66
N ASP A 213 9.04 12.04 22.14
CA ASP A 213 8.75 12.68 20.86
C ASP A 213 9.33 11.91 19.68
N ARG A 214 10.30 11.03 19.91
CA ARG A 214 10.91 10.16 18.90
C ARG A 214 11.47 8.92 19.55
N GLY A 215 11.41 7.83 18.79
CA GLY A 215 12.07 6.61 19.22
C GLY A 215 11.86 5.48 18.24
N ALA A 216 12.43 4.35 18.60
CA ALA A 216 12.27 3.11 17.87
C ALA A 216 12.01 1.97 18.86
N TYR A 217 11.08 1.12 18.51
CA TYR A 217 10.94 -0.19 19.10
C TYR A 217 11.60 -1.21 18.17
N ASP A 218 12.60 -1.92 18.70
CA ASP A 218 13.26 -3.04 18.03
C ASP A 218 12.91 -4.33 18.78
N LYS A 219 12.30 -5.29 18.09
CA LYS A 219 11.89 -6.56 18.68
C LYS A 219 13.03 -7.36 19.29
N LEU A 220 14.26 -7.19 18.78
CA LEU A 220 15.42 -7.96 19.23
C LEU A 220 16.15 -7.32 20.42
N ASP A 221 16.12 -5.99 20.56
CA ASP A 221 17.04 -5.30 21.46
C ASP A 221 16.39 -4.41 22.49
N THR A 222 15.25 -3.80 22.26
CA THR A 222 14.67 -2.89 23.26
C THR A 222 14.16 -1.57 22.63
N LEU A 223 13.49 -0.77 23.41
CA LEU A 223 13.01 0.56 23.10
C LEU A 223 14.15 1.59 23.13
N TYR A 224 14.34 2.32 22.05
CA TYR A 224 15.26 3.47 21.94
C TYR A 224 14.46 4.78 21.83
N ILE A 225 14.89 5.82 22.59
CA ILE A 225 14.28 7.15 22.62
C ILE A 225 15.31 8.23 22.35
#